data_b87f2f501a1c655a365134f79d0fa1cf
#
_entry.id   b87f2f501a1c655a365134f79d0fa1cf
#
_cell.length_a   1.000
_cell.length_b   1.000
_cell.length_c   1.000
_cell.angle_alpha   90.00
_cell.angle_beta   90.00
_cell.angle_gamma   90.00
#
_symmetry.space_group_name_H-M   'P 1'
#
loop_
_entity.id
_entity.type
_entity.pdbx_description
1 polymer ?
#
loop_
_entity_poly.entity_id
_entity_poly.type
_entity_poly.pdbx_seq_one_letter_code
_entity_poly.pdbx_strand_id
1 'polypeptide(L)'
;MSQFNDTGYATVTLTETVGQYLRTNFAGELCGITERGVGYATVSGVSGDVVSVALHTKPGTVKVVAAAAIAVDAIVYSAASGKVSTSASTAFPLGIAKTASSADGDVIEIMPLVGETAVS
;
A
#
# COMPACT_ATOMS: atom_id res chain seq x y z
N MET A 1 -8.07 23.63 -17.80
CA MET A 1 -8.19 22.91 -16.51
C MET A 1 -7.69 21.49 -16.66
N SER A 2 -6.91 21.05 -15.70
CA SER A 2 -6.40 19.68 -15.70
C SER A 2 -7.52 18.71 -15.40
N GLN A 3 -7.58 17.61 -16.16
CA GLN A 3 -8.47 16.49 -15.90
C GLN A 3 -7.78 15.39 -15.11
N PHE A 4 -6.50 15.58 -14.78
CA PHE A 4 -5.68 14.55 -14.19
C PHE A 4 -5.23 14.97 -12.80
N ASN A 5 -5.11 13.98 -11.92
CA ASN A 5 -4.47 14.15 -10.64
C ASN A 5 -2.97 13.85 -10.84
N ASP A 6 -2.16 14.90 -10.86
CA ASP A 6 -0.71 14.77 -11.09
C ASP A 6 0.11 14.96 -9.81
N THR A 7 -0.55 15.02 -8.64
CA THR A 7 0.14 15.17 -7.36
C THR A 7 0.61 13.85 -6.76
N GLY A 8 0.08 12.72 -7.26
CA GLY A 8 0.34 11.41 -6.68
C GLY A 8 -0.54 11.07 -5.48
N TYR A 9 -1.55 11.87 -5.20
CA TYR A 9 -2.50 11.66 -4.11
C TYR A 9 -3.91 11.73 -4.64
N ALA A 10 -4.81 10.96 -4.03
CA ALA A 10 -6.23 11.00 -4.34
C ALA A 10 -7.02 10.87 -3.05
N THR A 11 -8.30 11.25 -3.09
CA THR A 11 -9.18 11.04 -1.93
C THR A 11 -10.04 9.81 -2.17
N VAL A 12 -10.29 9.08 -1.10
CA VAL A 12 -11.12 7.87 -1.12
C VAL A 12 -12.07 7.95 0.07
N THR A 13 -13.34 7.63 -0.17
CA THR A 13 -14.33 7.51 0.91
C THR A 13 -14.29 6.07 1.40
N LEU A 14 -13.93 5.89 2.68
CA LEU A 14 -13.78 4.55 3.26
C LEU A 14 -15.14 3.89 3.47
N THR A 15 -15.19 2.60 3.26
CA THR A 15 -16.36 1.77 3.55
C THR A 15 -16.12 0.84 4.72
N GLU A 16 -14.91 0.86 5.28
CA GLU A 16 -14.55 0.12 6.49
C GLU A 16 -13.39 0.83 7.18
N THR A 17 -13.01 0.36 8.35
CA THR A 17 -11.88 0.95 9.08
C THR A 17 -10.57 0.61 8.37
N VAL A 18 -9.78 1.62 8.09
CA VAL A 18 -8.47 1.48 7.46
C VAL A 18 -7.44 2.23 8.29
N GLY A 19 -6.38 1.55 8.69
CA GLY A 19 -5.29 2.19 9.43
C GLY A 19 -4.37 2.98 8.53
N GLN A 20 -3.58 3.86 9.15
CA GLN A 20 -2.59 4.66 8.43
C GLN A 20 -1.58 3.75 7.72
N TYR A 21 -1.25 4.09 6.49
CA TYR A 21 -0.28 3.41 5.62
C TYR A 21 -0.72 2.02 5.15
N LEU A 22 -1.97 1.63 5.36
CA LEU A 22 -2.50 0.39 4.82
C LEU A 22 -3.02 0.60 3.39
N ARG A 23 -3.00 -0.46 2.59
CA ARG A 23 -3.42 -0.39 1.18
C ARG A 23 -4.94 -0.36 1.06
N THR A 24 -5.43 0.45 0.16
CA THR A 24 -6.86 0.54 -0.15
C THR A 24 -7.10 0.44 -1.65
N ASN A 25 -8.34 0.17 -2.02
CA ASN A 25 -8.83 0.36 -3.38
C ASN A 25 -9.69 1.64 -3.46
N PHE A 26 -10.17 1.98 -4.65
CA PHE A 26 -11.01 3.16 -4.82
C PHE A 26 -12.41 2.99 -4.24
N ALA A 27 -12.82 1.76 -3.96
CA ALA A 27 -14.08 1.51 -3.27
C ALA A 27 -14.02 1.79 -1.77
N GLY A 28 -12.83 2.12 -1.24
CA GLY A 28 -12.66 2.42 0.17
C GLY A 28 -12.47 1.20 1.05
N GLU A 29 -12.10 0.08 0.44
CA GLU A 29 -11.92 -1.19 1.15
C GLU A 29 -10.45 -1.46 1.42
N LEU A 30 -10.19 -2.14 2.53
CA LEU A 30 -8.85 -2.62 2.88
C LEU A 30 -8.48 -3.79 1.95
N CYS A 31 -7.31 -3.72 1.34
CA CYS A 31 -6.89 -4.73 0.37
C CYS A 31 -6.26 -5.94 1.03
N GLY A 32 -6.55 -7.12 0.48
CA GLY A 32 -5.95 -8.38 0.91
C GLY A 32 -4.73 -8.78 0.10
N ILE A 33 -4.31 -10.03 0.27
CA ILE A 33 -3.10 -10.54 -0.35
C ILE A 33 -3.23 -10.65 -1.88
N THR A 34 -4.42 -10.90 -2.38
CA THR A 34 -4.68 -11.06 -3.81
C THR A 34 -5.09 -9.75 -4.48
N GLU A 35 -4.99 -8.63 -3.78
CA GLU A 35 -5.35 -7.32 -4.29
C GLU A 35 -4.15 -6.39 -4.18
N ARG A 36 -3.77 -5.75 -5.30
CA ARG A 36 -2.70 -4.76 -5.27
C ARG A 36 -3.17 -3.48 -4.58
N GLY A 37 -4.43 -3.10 -4.79
CA GLY A 37 -4.94 -1.81 -4.36
C GLY A 37 -4.50 -0.68 -5.27
N VAL A 38 -4.86 0.54 -4.91
CA VAL A 38 -4.50 1.73 -5.68
C VAL A 38 -3.52 2.62 -4.94
N GLY A 39 -3.42 2.48 -3.64
CA GLY A 39 -2.51 3.28 -2.85
C GLY A 39 -2.57 2.98 -1.37
N TYR A 40 -1.95 3.85 -0.60
CA TYR A 40 -1.72 3.68 0.84
C TYR A 40 -2.34 4.86 1.58
N ALA A 41 -3.19 4.59 2.58
CA ALA A 41 -3.85 5.65 3.32
C ALA A 41 -2.83 6.50 4.07
N THR A 42 -2.91 7.81 3.94
CA THR A 42 -1.97 8.71 4.64
C THR A 42 -2.37 8.95 6.09
N VAL A 43 -3.63 8.67 6.41
CA VAL A 43 -4.19 8.79 7.76
C VAL A 43 -5.12 7.62 8.00
N SER A 44 -5.38 7.30 9.26
CA SER A 44 -6.40 6.31 9.61
C SER A 44 -7.80 6.91 9.50
N GLY A 45 -8.79 6.05 9.28
CA GLY A 45 -10.18 6.47 9.21
C GLY A 45 -11.13 5.29 9.40
N VAL A 46 -12.41 5.61 9.55
CA VAL A 46 -13.48 4.62 9.68
C VAL A 46 -14.44 4.75 8.50
N SER A 47 -15.39 3.83 8.40
CA SER A 47 -16.39 3.85 7.33
C SER A 47 -17.07 5.23 7.26
N GLY A 48 -17.13 5.80 6.07
CA GLY A 48 -17.70 7.12 5.81
C GLY A 48 -16.68 8.25 5.78
N ASP A 49 -15.47 8.04 6.29
CA ASP A 49 -14.43 9.08 6.26
C ASP A 49 -13.88 9.23 4.86
N VAL A 50 -13.55 10.47 4.49
CA VAL A 50 -12.81 10.76 3.26
C VAL A 50 -11.35 10.95 3.65
N VAL A 51 -10.48 10.11 3.11
CA VAL A 51 -9.04 10.14 3.46
C VAL A 51 -8.20 10.37 2.21
N SER A 52 -7.01 10.94 2.40
CA SER A 52 -6.03 11.07 1.34
C SER A 52 -5.24 9.77 1.21
N VAL A 53 -5.02 9.34 -0.01
CA VAL A 53 -4.31 8.11 -0.34
C VAL A 53 -3.11 8.45 -1.20
N ALA A 54 -1.91 8.00 -0.80
CA ALA A 54 -0.73 8.11 -1.65
C ALA A 54 -0.83 7.01 -2.72
N LEU A 55 -0.96 7.41 -3.97
CA LEU A 55 -1.17 6.46 -5.06
C LEU A 55 0.07 5.60 -5.28
N HIS A 56 -0.15 4.35 -5.67
CA HIS A 56 0.93 3.41 -5.95
C HIS A 56 1.83 3.89 -7.09
N THR A 57 1.28 4.71 -7.99
CA THR A 57 2.03 5.29 -9.11
C THR A 57 2.73 6.60 -8.77
N LYS A 58 2.64 7.05 -7.52
CA LYS A 58 3.27 8.27 -7.07
C LYS A 58 4.79 8.18 -7.24
N PRO A 59 5.44 9.24 -7.77
CA PRO A 59 6.90 9.25 -7.82
C PRO A 59 7.50 9.34 -6.41
N GLY A 60 8.71 8.80 -6.25
CA GLY A 60 9.40 8.78 -4.98
C GLY A 60 9.08 7.55 -4.16
N THR A 61 8.96 7.72 -2.85
CA THR A 61 8.72 6.63 -1.92
C THR A 61 7.41 6.81 -1.18
N VAL A 62 6.87 5.71 -0.65
CA VAL A 62 5.67 5.73 0.19
C VAL A 62 5.95 4.95 1.47
N LYS A 63 5.19 5.26 2.52
CA LYS A 63 5.24 4.51 3.78
C LYS A 63 4.17 3.44 3.77
N VAL A 64 4.53 2.26 4.24
CA VAL A 64 3.64 1.11 4.30
C VAL A 64 3.85 0.35 5.60
N VAL A 65 2.89 -0.48 5.98
CA VAL A 65 2.97 -1.32 7.18
C VAL A 65 3.45 -2.71 6.78
N ALA A 66 4.50 -3.19 7.42
CA ALA A 66 5.03 -4.52 7.19
C ALA A 66 4.25 -5.57 7.99
N ALA A 67 4.04 -6.74 7.39
CA ALA A 67 3.40 -7.87 8.07
C ALA A 67 4.42 -8.78 8.76
N ALA A 68 5.71 -8.59 8.48
CA ALA A 68 6.78 -9.44 8.99
C ALA A 68 8.12 -8.71 8.85
N ALA A 69 9.20 -9.36 9.24
CA ALA A 69 10.55 -8.81 9.05
C ALA A 69 10.87 -8.69 7.56
N ILE A 70 11.40 -7.54 7.16
CA ILE A 70 11.76 -7.23 5.77
C ILE A 70 13.15 -6.60 5.79
N ALA A 71 14.04 -7.07 4.92
CA ALA A 71 15.38 -6.50 4.80
C ALA A 71 15.38 -5.33 3.81
N VAL A 72 16.35 -4.42 3.96
CA VAL A 72 16.58 -3.36 2.98
C VAL A 72 16.87 -3.98 1.62
N ASP A 73 16.35 -3.38 0.56
CA ASP A 73 16.45 -3.80 -0.84
C ASP A 73 15.65 -5.06 -1.18
N ALA A 74 14.92 -5.63 -0.23
CA ALA A 74 14.02 -6.76 -0.54
C ALA A 74 12.83 -6.29 -1.37
N ILE A 75 12.38 -7.14 -2.28
CA ILE A 75 11.13 -6.90 -2.99
C ILE A 75 9.97 -7.20 -2.04
N VAL A 76 9.03 -6.29 -1.94
CA VAL A 76 7.85 -6.46 -1.08
C VAL A 76 6.63 -6.73 -1.94
N TYR A 77 5.73 -7.56 -1.41
CA TYR A 77 4.52 -8.02 -2.08
C TYR A 77 3.31 -7.73 -1.20
N SER A 78 2.14 -7.76 -1.82
CA SER A 78 0.89 -7.57 -1.08
C SER A 78 0.72 -8.66 -0.03
N ALA A 79 0.27 -8.26 1.15
CA ALA A 79 -0.01 -9.17 2.26
C ALA A 79 -1.42 -8.92 2.76
N ALA A 80 -1.88 -9.74 3.67
CA ALA A 80 -3.20 -9.62 4.26
C ALA A 80 -3.35 -8.31 5.03
N SER A 81 -4.56 -7.84 5.16
CA SER A 81 -4.93 -6.66 5.96
C SER A 81 -4.24 -5.37 5.50
N GLY A 82 -4.00 -5.24 4.21
CA GLY A 82 -3.40 -4.03 3.63
C GLY A 82 -1.92 -3.87 3.88
N LYS A 83 -1.25 -4.86 4.43
CA LYS A 83 0.17 -4.83 4.76
C LYS A 83 1.03 -5.33 3.59
N VAL A 84 2.34 -5.35 3.78
CA VAL A 84 3.30 -5.87 2.80
C VAL A 84 4.21 -6.89 3.46
N SER A 85 4.73 -7.82 2.66
CA SER A 85 5.66 -8.83 3.13
C SER A 85 6.58 -9.27 1.99
N THR A 86 7.52 -10.17 2.27
CA THR A 86 8.38 -10.73 1.25
C THR A 86 7.84 -12.03 0.65
N SER A 87 6.66 -12.46 1.08
CA SER A 87 6.01 -13.66 0.53
C SER A 87 5.38 -13.36 -0.82
N ALA A 88 5.83 -14.05 -1.86
CA ALA A 88 5.41 -13.79 -3.24
C ALA A 88 4.20 -14.60 -3.68
N SER A 89 3.84 -15.66 -2.97
CA SER A 89 2.79 -16.60 -3.41
C SER A 89 1.45 -15.92 -3.56
N THR A 90 0.87 -15.94 -4.75
CA THR A 90 -0.40 -15.32 -5.14
C THR A 90 -0.48 -13.81 -4.89
N ALA A 91 0.64 -13.18 -4.56
CA ALA A 91 0.69 -11.76 -4.21
C ALA A 91 1.19 -10.90 -5.37
N PHE A 92 0.90 -9.61 -5.33
CA PHE A 92 1.39 -8.64 -6.30
C PHE A 92 2.68 -8.01 -5.80
N PRO A 93 3.71 -7.88 -6.66
CA PRO A 93 4.90 -7.11 -6.30
C PRO A 93 4.52 -5.64 -6.17
N LEU A 94 4.97 -5.00 -5.08
CA LEU A 94 4.62 -3.61 -4.78
C LEU A 94 5.81 -2.67 -4.89
N GLY A 95 6.99 -3.11 -4.51
CA GLY A 95 8.14 -2.24 -4.56
C GLY A 95 9.37 -2.83 -3.89
N ILE A 96 10.35 -1.98 -3.64
CA ILE A 96 11.63 -2.34 -3.03
C ILE A 96 11.72 -1.62 -1.69
N ALA A 97 12.05 -2.33 -0.63
CA ALA A 97 12.16 -1.76 0.70
C ALA A 97 13.35 -0.82 0.80
N LYS A 98 13.11 0.42 1.16
CA LYS A 98 14.15 1.39 1.44
C LYS A 98 14.64 1.28 2.87
N THR A 99 13.74 0.93 3.80
CA THR A 99 14.07 0.71 5.21
C THR A 99 13.63 -0.67 5.62
N ALA A 100 14.24 -1.20 6.67
CA ALA A 100 13.95 -2.54 7.15
C ALA A 100 12.84 -2.54 8.19
N SER A 101 12.18 -3.69 8.34
CA SER A 101 11.29 -3.96 9.47
C SER A 101 11.77 -5.16 10.24
N SER A 102 11.42 -5.25 11.51
CA SER A 102 11.78 -6.39 12.36
C SER A 102 10.57 -7.24 12.74
N ALA A 103 9.36 -6.69 12.65
CA ALA A 103 8.15 -7.37 13.12
C ALA A 103 6.91 -6.87 12.39
N ASP A 104 5.82 -7.63 12.53
CA ASP A 104 4.50 -7.23 12.06
C ASP A 104 4.09 -5.91 12.71
N GLY A 105 3.58 -5.01 11.90
CA GLY A 105 3.12 -3.71 12.35
C GLY A 105 4.14 -2.59 12.20
N ASP A 106 5.40 -2.90 11.89
CA ASP A 106 6.40 -1.86 11.67
C ASP A 106 6.08 -1.06 10.41
N VAL A 107 6.33 0.24 10.45
CA VAL A 107 6.18 1.11 9.28
C VAL A 107 7.52 1.20 8.59
N ILE A 108 7.52 0.93 7.30
CA ILE A 108 8.72 1.04 6.46
C ILE A 108 8.45 1.94 5.27
N GLU A 109 9.51 2.33 4.60
CA GLU A 109 9.42 3.12 3.39
C GLU A 109 9.83 2.25 2.21
N ILE A 110 9.05 2.28 1.12
CA ILE A 110 9.36 1.51 -0.09
C ILE A 110 9.36 2.42 -1.30
N MET A 111 10.10 2.02 -2.33
CA MET A 111 10.03 2.62 -3.65
C MET A 111 9.02 1.80 -4.46
N PRO A 112 7.84 2.36 -4.80
CA PRO A 112 6.83 1.59 -5.53
C PRO A 112 7.31 1.18 -6.92
N LEU A 113 6.97 -0.04 -7.31
CA LEU A 113 7.15 -0.54 -8.66
C LEU A 113 5.77 -0.84 -9.25
N VAL A 114 5.62 -0.63 -10.55
CA VAL A 114 4.37 -0.96 -11.21
C VAL A 114 4.43 -2.41 -11.66
N GLY A 115 3.63 -3.27 -11.03
CA GLY A 115 3.47 -4.66 -11.40
C GLY A 115 2.01 -4.96 -11.62
N GLU A 116 1.68 -5.64 -12.69
CA GLU A 116 0.28 -5.87 -13.06
C GLU A 116 -0.21 -7.27 -12.81
N THR A 117 0.71 -8.22 -12.63
CA THR A 117 0.37 -9.62 -12.52
C THR A 117 0.78 -10.18 -11.17
N ALA A 118 -0.14 -10.90 -10.53
CA ALA A 118 0.18 -11.58 -9.28
C ALA A 118 1.22 -12.67 -9.52
N VAL A 119 2.08 -12.86 -8.53
CA VAL A 119 3.05 -13.95 -8.54
C VAL A 119 2.36 -15.21 -8.07
N SER A 120 2.47 -16.26 -8.84
CA SER A 120 1.84 -17.55 -8.52
C SER A 120 2.82 -18.50 -7.83
#